data_8eaaae904af3a8b7b6b6675226c65dd3
#
_entry.id   8eaaae904af3a8b7b6b6675226c65dd3
#
_cell.length_a   1.000
_cell.length_b   1.000
_cell.length_c   1.000
_cell.angle_alpha   90.00
_cell.angle_beta   90.00
_cell.angle_gamma   90.00
#
_symmetry.space_group_name_H-M   'P 1'
#
loop_
_entity.id
_entity.type
_entity.pdbx_description
1 polymer ?
#
loop_
_entity_poly.entity_id
_entity_poly.type
_entity_poly.pdbx_seq_one_letter_code
_entity_poly.pdbx_strand_id
1 'polypeptide(L)'
;MAELEKKPVKIVETVLRDAHQSLIATRLTTEQMLPIVDKMDKVGYHAVECWGGATFDASLRFLKEDPWERLRKLRDGFKNTKLQMLFRGQNILGYRPYADDVVEYFVQKSAANGIDIIRIFDCLNDMRNLQTAVKAANKEKAHAQVALSYTLGDAYTLEYWVNIAKRIEEMGADSICIKDMAGLLLPYKATELVGALKDAVSIPIDLHTHYTSGVASMTYLKAVEAGVDVIDTAMSPFALGTSQPATEVMVETFKGTPYDTGFDQKLLSEIADYFRPIRDEALDSGLLNPKNLGVNIKTLLYQVPGGMLSNLTSQLKEQHAEDKFYDVLEEVPKVRKDLGEPPLVTPSSQIVGTQAVFNVLMGERYKMVTKETKDILLGKYGATVKPFNQEVQKKCIGDAKPITCRPADLLENEMDKLEKEVAPYKEQDEDVLSYALFPQVATDFFKYRQAQEKKVDEKAADTKNGAYPV
;
A
#
# COMPACT_ATOMS: atom_id res chain seq x y z
N MET A 1 18.84 21.57 33.59
CA MET A 1 17.85 21.00 32.68
C MET A 1 17.72 19.54 33.05
N ALA A 2 16.52 19.05 33.40
CA ALA A 2 16.34 17.63 33.64
C ALA A 2 16.79 16.88 32.39
N GLU A 3 17.63 15.85 32.54
CA GLU A 3 17.94 14.95 31.43
C GLU A 3 16.59 14.35 30.98
N LEU A 4 16.14 14.75 29.77
CA LEU A 4 14.98 14.13 29.14
C LEU A 4 15.33 12.65 28.90
N GLU A 5 14.46 11.78 29.35
CA GLU A 5 14.61 10.33 29.12
C GLU A 5 14.80 10.08 27.62
N LYS A 6 15.89 9.39 27.26
CA LYS A 6 16.18 9.06 25.85
C LYS A 6 15.14 8.10 25.33
N LYS A 7 14.42 8.51 24.31
CA LYS A 7 13.43 7.70 23.58
C LYS A 7 13.70 7.76 22.08
N PRO A 8 14.73 7.08 21.57
CA PRO A 8 15.07 7.10 20.15
C PRO A 8 13.87 6.73 19.27
N VAL A 9 13.59 7.54 18.24
CA VAL A 9 12.57 7.19 17.27
C VAL A 9 13.09 6.05 16.38
N LYS A 10 12.23 5.08 16.09
CA LYS A 10 12.54 3.99 15.18
C LYS A 10 12.19 4.37 13.75
N ILE A 11 12.94 3.84 12.80
CA ILE A 11 12.74 4.12 11.37
C ILE A 11 12.42 2.85 10.62
N VAL A 12 11.38 2.90 9.79
CA VAL A 12 11.12 1.94 8.71
C VAL A 12 11.56 2.57 7.40
N GLU A 13 12.46 1.91 6.68
CA GLU A 13 12.91 2.35 5.37
C GLU A 13 12.01 1.78 4.28
N THR A 14 11.52 2.63 3.38
CA THR A 14 10.52 2.28 2.36
C THR A 14 11.07 2.21 0.94
N VAL A 15 12.36 2.46 0.72
CA VAL A 15 12.95 2.55 -0.63
C VAL A 15 12.74 1.30 -1.46
N LEU A 16 12.68 0.11 -0.83
CA LEU A 16 12.49 -1.16 -1.53
C LEU A 16 11.02 -1.52 -1.81
N ARG A 17 10.05 -0.70 -1.39
CA ARG A 17 8.62 -0.91 -1.68
C ARG A 17 7.89 0.39 -2.03
N ASP A 18 7.45 1.17 -1.02
CA ASP A 18 6.50 2.27 -1.25
C ASP A 18 7.11 3.46 -1.99
N ALA A 19 8.36 3.77 -1.72
CA ALA A 19 9.05 4.88 -2.38
C ALA A 19 9.18 4.65 -3.89
N HIS A 20 9.70 3.50 -4.32
CA HIS A 20 9.81 3.22 -5.75
C HIS A 20 8.46 2.90 -6.41
N GLN A 21 7.48 2.41 -5.64
CA GLN A 21 6.11 2.31 -6.12
C GLN A 21 5.54 3.69 -6.46
N SER A 22 5.78 4.67 -5.61
CA SER A 22 5.25 6.03 -5.73
C SER A 22 5.93 6.86 -6.82
N LEU A 23 7.21 6.64 -7.06
CA LEU A 23 8.02 7.47 -7.97
C LEU A 23 8.25 6.83 -9.34
N ILE A 24 8.52 5.52 -9.39
CA ILE A 24 8.85 4.80 -10.63
C ILE A 24 7.92 3.62 -10.90
N ALA A 25 6.66 3.75 -10.48
CA ALA A 25 5.60 2.79 -10.76
C ALA A 25 6.00 1.33 -10.48
N THR A 26 6.73 1.09 -9.37
CA THR A 26 7.15 -0.24 -8.93
C THR A 26 8.13 -0.95 -9.88
N ARG A 27 9.01 -0.20 -10.54
CA ARG A 27 9.94 -0.75 -11.56
C ARG A 27 11.36 -1.05 -11.04
N LEU A 28 11.64 -0.89 -9.73
CA LEU A 28 12.93 -1.31 -9.17
C LEU A 28 13.03 -2.84 -9.23
N THR A 29 14.07 -3.35 -9.89
CA THR A 29 14.29 -4.80 -10.08
C THR A 29 14.94 -5.43 -8.87
N THR A 30 14.79 -6.76 -8.73
CA THR A 30 15.50 -7.51 -7.69
C THR A 30 17.03 -7.38 -7.84
N GLU A 31 17.52 -7.39 -9.06
CA GLU A 31 18.97 -7.21 -9.35
C GLU A 31 19.47 -5.83 -8.88
N GLN A 32 18.66 -4.78 -9.00
CA GLN A 32 18.98 -3.44 -8.48
C GLN A 32 18.86 -3.35 -6.96
N MET A 33 18.07 -4.20 -6.29
CA MET A 33 17.91 -4.18 -4.83
C MET A 33 19.06 -4.90 -4.11
N LEU A 34 19.45 -6.08 -4.58
CA LEU A 34 20.34 -6.98 -3.85
C LEU A 34 21.72 -6.41 -3.49
N PRO A 35 22.42 -5.65 -4.36
CA PRO A 35 23.79 -5.20 -4.06
C PRO A 35 23.92 -4.28 -2.86
N ILE A 36 22.84 -3.59 -2.48
CA ILE A 36 22.85 -2.62 -1.37
C ILE A 36 22.36 -3.20 -0.04
N VAL A 37 21.74 -4.38 -0.07
CA VAL A 37 21.06 -4.99 1.10
C VAL A 37 22.01 -5.16 2.29
N ASP A 38 23.26 -5.63 2.08
CA ASP A 38 24.24 -5.81 3.16
C ASP A 38 24.58 -4.50 3.89
N LYS A 39 24.59 -3.37 3.18
CA LYS A 39 24.79 -2.05 3.80
C LYS A 39 23.54 -1.60 4.53
N MET A 40 22.36 -1.79 3.94
CA MET A 40 21.09 -1.45 4.57
C MET A 40 20.87 -2.24 5.86
N ASP A 41 21.25 -3.52 5.90
CA ASP A 41 21.11 -4.39 7.08
C ASP A 41 21.97 -3.94 8.28
N LYS A 42 23.00 -3.11 8.05
CA LYS A 42 23.91 -2.59 9.08
C LYS A 42 23.47 -1.24 9.66
N VAL A 43 22.47 -0.57 9.09
CA VAL A 43 22.04 0.77 9.53
C VAL A 43 21.38 0.74 10.90
N GLY A 44 20.65 -0.34 11.22
CA GLY A 44 19.88 -0.45 12.45
C GLY A 44 18.40 -0.05 12.30
N TYR A 45 17.86 -0.07 11.08
CA TYR A 45 16.43 0.14 10.84
C TYR A 45 15.56 -0.77 11.69
N HIS A 46 14.41 -0.27 12.12
CA HIS A 46 13.39 -1.10 12.77
C HIS A 46 12.87 -2.17 11.82
N ALA A 47 12.62 -1.78 10.58
CA ALA A 47 12.29 -2.67 9.48
C ALA A 47 12.63 -2.02 8.14
N VAL A 48 12.67 -2.83 7.09
CA VAL A 48 12.65 -2.39 5.69
C VAL A 48 11.35 -2.89 5.06
N GLU A 49 10.53 -1.96 4.57
CA GLU A 49 9.36 -2.32 3.79
C GLU A 49 9.80 -2.68 2.36
N CYS A 50 9.65 -3.94 1.97
CA CYS A 50 10.27 -4.47 0.75
C CYS A 50 9.32 -5.29 -0.13
N TRP A 51 8.07 -5.55 0.32
CA TRP A 51 7.18 -6.45 -0.38
C TRP A 51 5.69 -6.09 -0.16
N GLY A 52 4.81 -6.72 -0.94
CA GLY A 52 3.38 -6.41 -0.89
C GLY A 52 2.99 -5.21 -1.75
N GLY A 53 1.81 -4.64 -1.52
CA GLY A 53 1.28 -3.57 -2.33
C GLY A 53 1.24 -3.91 -3.83
N ALA A 54 1.75 -3.03 -4.68
CA ALA A 54 1.83 -3.26 -6.13
C ALA A 54 3.12 -3.97 -6.58
N THR A 55 4.09 -4.24 -5.68
CA THR A 55 5.34 -4.89 -6.06
C THR A 55 5.12 -6.30 -6.59
N PHE A 56 4.14 -7.01 -6.05
CA PHE A 56 3.81 -8.37 -6.45
C PHE A 56 3.31 -8.44 -7.90
N ASP A 57 2.28 -7.67 -8.23
CA ASP A 57 1.74 -7.59 -9.60
C ASP A 57 2.78 -7.05 -10.59
N ALA A 58 3.52 -6.00 -10.20
CA ALA A 58 4.54 -5.40 -11.05
C ALA A 58 5.70 -6.36 -11.36
N SER A 59 6.11 -7.19 -10.40
CA SER A 59 7.13 -8.22 -10.62
C SER A 59 6.71 -9.19 -11.71
N LEU A 60 5.51 -9.75 -11.62
CA LEU A 60 4.97 -10.69 -12.60
C LEU A 60 4.75 -10.05 -13.97
N ARG A 61 4.07 -8.88 -13.98
CA ARG A 61 3.56 -8.25 -15.20
C ARG A 61 4.65 -7.56 -16.02
N PHE A 62 5.50 -6.79 -15.36
CA PHE A 62 6.43 -5.88 -16.03
C PHE A 62 7.88 -6.29 -15.94
N LEU A 63 8.29 -6.87 -14.82
CA LEU A 63 9.69 -7.23 -14.59
C LEU A 63 10.00 -8.67 -14.97
N LYS A 64 8.95 -9.50 -15.15
CA LYS A 64 9.11 -10.94 -15.40
C LYS A 64 9.95 -11.63 -14.30
N GLU A 65 9.73 -11.20 -13.06
CA GLU A 65 10.36 -11.73 -11.86
C GLU A 65 9.33 -12.45 -10.99
N ASP A 66 9.76 -13.57 -10.35
CA ASP A 66 8.97 -14.23 -9.34
C ASP A 66 8.96 -13.40 -8.04
N PRO A 67 7.79 -12.90 -7.57
CA PRO A 67 7.73 -12.10 -6.36
C PRO A 67 8.13 -12.88 -5.11
N TRP A 68 7.91 -14.20 -5.06
CA TRP A 68 8.29 -15.05 -3.94
C TRP A 68 9.81 -15.27 -3.89
N GLU A 69 10.43 -15.51 -5.04
CA GLU A 69 11.89 -15.61 -5.16
C GLU A 69 12.56 -14.29 -4.76
N ARG A 70 11.99 -13.13 -5.18
CA ARG A 70 12.45 -11.81 -4.74
C ARG A 70 12.45 -11.71 -3.21
N LEU A 71 11.34 -12.11 -2.56
CA LEU A 71 11.24 -12.08 -1.11
C LEU A 71 12.29 -12.94 -0.43
N ARG A 72 12.49 -14.18 -0.90
CA ARG A 72 13.52 -15.10 -0.37
C ARG A 72 14.92 -14.52 -0.50
N LYS A 73 15.26 -13.94 -1.68
CA LYS A 73 16.56 -13.30 -1.91
C LYS A 73 16.79 -12.10 -0.99
N LEU A 74 15.77 -11.27 -0.78
CA LEU A 74 15.86 -10.16 0.18
C LEU A 74 16.04 -10.68 1.60
N ARG A 75 15.26 -11.69 2.02
CA ARG A 75 15.43 -12.31 3.35
C ARG A 75 16.84 -12.89 3.54
N ASP A 76 17.40 -13.51 2.50
CA ASP A 76 18.77 -14.03 2.55
C ASP A 76 19.82 -12.92 2.72
N GLY A 77 19.57 -11.73 2.21
CA GLY A 77 20.44 -10.58 2.37
C GLY A 77 20.30 -9.88 3.72
N PHE A 78 19.08 -9.69 4.21
CA PHE A 78 18.81 -9.07 5.51
C PHE A 78 18.90 -10.11 6.63
N LYS A 79 19.82 -9.95 7.57
CA LYS A 79 20.01 -10.86 8.72
C LYS A 79 19.59 -10.25 10.05
N ASN A 80 19.73 -8.93 10.20
CA ASN A 80 19.49 -8.19 11.42
C ASN A 80 18.21 -7.34 11.36
N THR A 81 17.81 -6.92 10.17
CA THR A 81 16.69 -6.04 9.94
C THR A 81 15.42 -6.82 9.63
N LYS A 82 14.30 -6.43 10.22
CA LYS A 82 12.99 -7.02 9.95
C LYS A 82 12.54 -6.64 8.53
N LEU A 83 11.84 -7.57 7.87
CA LEU A 83 11.19 -7.33 6.59
C LEU A 83 9.70 -7.06 6.81
N GLN A 84 9.22 -5.99 6.22
CA GLN A 84 7.83 -5.57 6.29
C GLN A 84 7.17 -5.65 4.92
N MET A 85 5.89 -6.05 4.93
CA MET A 85 5.03 -6.00 3.74
C MET A 85 3.77 -5.17 3.97
N LEU A 86 3.22 -4.63 2.88
CA LEU A 86 1.90 -4.02 2.86
C LEU A 86 0.85 -5.04 2.41
N PHE A 87 -0.27 -5.13 3.17
CA PHE A 87 -1.33 -6.10 2.98
C PHE A 87 -2.72 -5.43 3.06
N ARG A 88 -3.59 -5.68 2.09
CA ARG A 88 -4.90 -5.00 1.97
C ARG A 88 -6.02 -5.82 2.61
N GLY A 89 -5.87 -6.20 3.88
CA GLY A 89 -6.90 -6.95 4.61
C GLY A 89 -7.48 -8.09 3.79
N GLN A 90 -8.81 -8.17 3.69
CA GLN A 90 -9.48 -9.24 2.95
C GLN A 90 -9.18 -9.25 1.44
N ASN A 91 -8.64 -8.16 0.89
CA ASN A 91 -8.25 -8.07 -0.52
C ASN A 91 -6.82 -8.56 -0.78
N ILE A 92 -6.06 -8.93 0.23
CA ILE A 92 -4.65 -9.39 0.17
C ILE A 92 -3.78 -8.37 -0.57
N LEU A 93 -3.47 -8.56 -1.85
CA LEU A 93 -2.78 -7.62 -2.73
C LEU A 93 -3.63 -7.26 -3.97
N GLY A 94 -4.85 -7.82 -4.05
CA GLY A 94 -5.78 -7.64 -5.17
C GLY A 94 -6.78 -6.50 -4.96
N TYR A 95 -7.83 -6.54 -5.76
CA TYR A 95 -8.85 -5.49 -5.85
C TYR A 95 -10.25 -5.97 -5.49
N ARG A 96 -10.39 -7.23 -5.05
CA ARG A 96 -11.62 -7.84 -4.55
C ARG A 96 -11.39 -8.52 -3.20
N PRO A 97 -12.42 -8.77 -2.40
CA PRO A 97 -12.32 -9.68 -1.27
C PRO A 97 -12.01 -11.12 -1.73
N TYR A 98 -11.17 -11.80 -0.99
CA TYR A 98 -10.87 -13.23 -1.15
C TYR A 98 -11.47 -14.03 0.02
N ALA A 99 -11.66 -15.33 -0.17
CA ALA A 99 -12.11 -16.22 0.89
C ALA A 99 -11.06 -16.31 2.02
N ASP A 100 -11.51 -16.67 3.22
CA ASP A 100 -10.65 -16.69 4.41
C ASP A 100 -9.48 -17.67 4.27
N ASP A 101 -9.69 -18.84 3.62
CA ASP A 101 -8.64 -19.82 3.40
C ASP A 101 -7.50 -19.30 2.51
N VAL A 102 -7.81 -18.47 1.52
CA VAL A 102 -6.79 -17.81 0.67
C VAL A 102 -6.01 -16.76 1.48
N VAL A 103 -6.70 -15.96 2.30
CA VAL A 103 -6.07 -14.96 3.18
C VAL A 103 -5.13 -15.63 4.17
N GLU A 104 -5.60 -16.68 4.86
CA GLU A 104 -4.80 -17.42 5.83
C GLU A 104 -3.56 -18.05 5.19
N TYR A 105 -3.72 -18.70 4.03
CA TYR A 105 -2.61 -19.33 3.34
C TYR A 105 -1.60 -18.31 2.80
N PHE A 106 -2.06 -17.15 2.33
CA PHE A 106 -1.17 -16.07 1.87
C PHE A 106 -0.33 -15.52 3.03
N VAL A 107 -0.92 -15.30 4.20
CA VAL A 107 -0.21 -14.84 5.40
C VAL A 107 0.81 -15.90 5.85
N GLN A 108 0.41 -17.16 5.89
CA GLN A 108 1.30 -18.26 6.23
C GLN A 108 2.54 -18.30 5.32
N LYS A 109 2.31 -18.24 4.00
CA LYS A 109 3.41 -18.29 3.02
C LYS A 109 4.28 -17.01 3.07
N SER A 110 3.70 -15.85 3.34
CA SER A 110 4.45 -14.61 3.53
C SER A 110 5.42 -14.71 4.71
N ALA A 111 4.95 -15.18 5.86
CA ALA A 111 5.78 -15.39 7.05
C ALA A 111 6.86 -16.47 6.80
N ALA A 112 6.48 -17.60 6.19
CA ALA A 112 7.40 -18.70 5.87
C ALA A 112 8.51 -18.28 4.90
N ASN A 113 8.25 -17.34 3.99
CA ASN A 113 9.24 -16.81 3.05
C ASN A 113 10.01 -15.58 3.60
N GLY A 114 9.80 -15.19 4.87
CA GLY A 114 10.68 -14.27 5.58
C GLY A 114 10.11 -12.90 5.92
N ILE A 115 8.80 -12.68 5.80
CA ILE A 115 8.16 -11.47 6.30
C ILE A 115 8.03 -11.53 7.82
N ASP A 116 8.53 -10.51 8.51
CA ASP A 116 8.44 -10.34 9.95
C ASP A 116 7.23 -9.48 10.37
N ILE A 117 6.92 -8.43 9.59
CA ILE A 117 5.85 -7.47 9.90
C ILE A 117 4.86 -7.44 8.74
N ILE A 118 3.60 -7.72 9.03
CA ILE A 118 2.51 -7.61 8.07
C ILE A 118 1.69 -6.36 8.41
N ARG A 119 1.83 -5.32 7.60
CA ARG A 119 1.05 -4.08 7.71
C ARG A 119 -0.28 -4.26 6.99
N ILE A 120 -1.34 -4.39 7.76
CA ILE A 120 -2.67 -4.75 7.29
C ILE A 120 -3.57 -3.51 7.32
N PHE A 121 -4.21 -3.16 6.20
CA PHE A 121 -5.17 -2.06 6.15
C PHE A 121 -6.44 -2.44 5.39
N ASP A 122 -7.52 -1.74 5.66
CA ASP A 122 -8.75 -1.80 4.87
C ASP A 122 -9.06 -0.42 4.27
N CYS A 123 -9.52 -0.39 3.02
CA CYS A 123 -9.78 0.86 2.31
C CYS A 123 -10.98 1.65 2.85
N LEU A 124 -11.85 1.01 3.61
CA LEU A 124 -13.01 1.63 4.26
C LEU A 124 -12.82 1.81 5.77
N ASN A 125 -11.69 1.36 6.33
CA ASN A 125 -11.47 1.19 7.77
C ASN A 125 -12.52 0.27 8.42
N ASP A 126 -13.03 -0.71 7.68
CA ASP A 126 -13.93 -1.72 8.24
C ASP A 126 -13.11 -2.81 8.95
N MET A 127 -13.08 -2.75 10.27
CA MET A 127 -12.28 -3.65 11.10
C MET A 127 -12.63 -5.14 10.89
N ARG A 128 -13.83 -5.45 10.40
CA ARG A 128 -14.25 -6.83 10.09
C ARG A 128 -13.40 -7.44 8.97
N ASN A 129 -12.95 -6.62 8.01
CA ASN A 129 -12.11 -7.05 6.88
C ASN A 129 -10.65 -7.32 7.27
N LEU A 130 -10.25 -7.01 8.50
CA LEU A 130 -8.88 -7.20 8.99
C LEU A 130 -8.71 -8.44 9.85
N GLN A 131 -9.82 -8.96 10.42
CA GLN A 131 -9.80 -10.00 11.46
C GLN A 131 -9.07 -11.27 11.03
N THR A 132 -9.33 -11.78 9.83
CA THR A 132 -8.71 -13.01 9.35
C THR A 132 -7.20 -12.85 9.19
N ALA A 133 -6.76 -11.72 8.58
CA ALA A 133 -5.34 -11.45 8.39
C ALA A 133 -4.59 -11.27 9.71
N VAL A 134 -5.17 -10.55 10.69
CA VAL A 134 -4.57 -10.38 12.02
C VAL A 134 -4.45 -11.72 12.76
N LYS A 135 -5.52 -12.52 12.77
CA LYS A 135 -5.50 -13.87 13.39
C LYS A 135 -4.45 -14.77 12.72
N ALA A 136 -4.37 -14.74 11.40
CA ALA A 136 -3.39 -15.53 10.65
C ALA A 136 -1.95 -15.07 10.96
N ALA A 137 -1.67 -13.76 10.99
CA ALA A 137 -0.36 -13.23 11.36
C ALA A 137 0.06 -13.67 12.77
N ASN A 138 -0.84 -13.56 13.75
CA ASN A 138 -0.58 -14.00 15.13
C ASN A 138 -0.33 -15.51 15.21
N LYS A 139 -1.08 -16.32 14.47
CA LYS A 139 -0.89 -17.78 14.37
C LYS A 139 0.50 -18.14 13.84
N GLU A 140 0.96 -17.44 12.84
CA GLU A 140 2.28 -17.63 12.22
C GLU A 140 3.40 -16.90 12.99
N LYS A 141 3.10 -16.22 14.12
CA LYS A 141 4.03 -15.45 14.95
C LYS A 141 4.71 -14.30 14.18
N ALA A 142 4.08 -13.82 13.13
CA ALA A 142 4.45 -12.58 12.47
C ALA A 142 3.85 -11.38 13.23
N HIS A 143 4.54 -10.25 13.21
CA HIS A 143 4.04 -9.02 13.82
C HIS A 143 2.87 -8.46 13.01
N ALA A 144 1.68 -8.45 13.60
CA ALA A 144 0.49 -7.88 13.00
C ALA A 144 0.42 -6.37 13.27
N GLN A 145 0.77 -5.55 12.28
CA GLN A 145 0.58 -4.10 12.34
C GLN A 145 -0.69 -3.73 11.61
N VAL A 146 -1.66 -3.12 12.28
CA VAL A 146 -2.88 -2.64 11.63
C VAL A 146 -2.78 -1.16 11.32
N ALA A 147 -3.06 -0.80 10.06
CA ALA A 147 -2.98 0.57 9.60
C ALA A 147 -4.36 1.23 9.53
N LEU A 148 -4.47 2.42 10.12
CA LEU A 148 -5.57 3.34 9.97
C LEU A 148 -5.42 4.07 8.63
N SER A 149 -6.34 3.89 7.69
CA SER A 149 -6.36 4.67 6.44
C SER A 149 -6.79 6.10 6.77
N TYR A 150 -5.79 6.98 7.03
CA TYR A 150 -6.04 8.35 7.47
C TYR A 150 -6.66 9.19 6.36
N THR A 151 -7.68 9.95 6.70
CA THR A 151 -8.36 10.87 5.79
C THR A 151 -9.05 11.99 6.58
N LEU A 152 -9.57 12.99 5.88
CA LEU A 152 -10.30 14.13 6.44
C LEU A 152 -11.80 14.01 6.11
N GLY A 153 -12.62 14.61 6.95
CA GLY A 153 -14.07 14.66 6.83
C GLY A 153 -14.73 14.77 8.18
N ASP A 154 -16.01 15.20 8.23
CA ASP A 154 -16.74 15.47 9.48
C ASP A 154 -16.90 14.21 10.34
N ALA A 155 -16.92 13.03 9.73
CA ALA A 155 -17.02 11.75 10.43
C ALA A 155 -15.70 11.28 11.04
N TYR A 156 -14.58 11.79 10.56
CA TYR A 156 -13.23 11.38 10.98
C TYR A 156 -12.73 12.24 12.13
N THR A 157 -13.47 12.25 13.23
CA THR A 157 -13.13 12.99 14.44
C THR A 157 -12.00 12.34 15.23
N LEU A 158 -11.41 13.05 16.17
CA LEU A 158 -10.41 12.47 17.08
C LEU A 158 -10.96 11.25 17.82
N GLU A 159 -12.21 11.32 18.28
CA GLU A 159 -12.91 10.21 18.93
C GLU A 159 -13.07 9.00 18.01
N TYR A 160 -13.36 9.20 16.72
CA TYR A 160 -13.41 8.13 15.73
C TYR A 160 -12.08 7.38 15.66
N TRP A 161 -10.96 8.11 15.56
CA TRP A 161 -9.62 7.51 15.49
C TRP A 161 -9.24 6.76 16.77
N VAL A 162 -9.55 7.33 17.93
CA VAL A 162 -9.33 6.69 19.24
C VAL A 162 -10.15 5.40 19.36
N ASN A 163 -11.41 5.41 18.95
CA ASN A 163 -12.28 4.23 19.03
C ASN A 163 -11.81 3.11 18.09
N ILE A 164 -11.35 3.44 16.88
CA ILE A 164 -10.75 2.44 15.98
C ILE A 164 -9.46 1.88 16.56
N ALA A 165 -8.58 2.72 17.11
CA ALA A 165 -7.32 2.27 17.70
C ALA A 165 -7.53 1.27 18.84
N LYS A 166 -8.50 1.52 19.73
CA LYS A 166 -8.89 0.57 20.76
C LYS A 166 -9.36 -0.77 20.21
N ARG A 167 -10.20 -0.73 19.17
CA ARG A 167 -10.67 -1.96 18.49
C ARG A 167 -9.53 -2.74 17.85
N ILE A 168 -8.53 -2.05 17.32
CA ILE A 168 -7.33 -2.68 16.75
C ILE A 168 -6.52 -3.40 17.83
N GLU A 169 -6.30 -2.76 18.98
CA GLU A 169 -5.62 -3.38 20.13
C GLU A 169 -6.42 -4.58 20.65
N GLU A 170 -7.74 -4.46 20.80
CA GLU A 170 -8.65 -5.54 21.19
C GLU A 170 -8.65 -6.71 20.19
N MET A 171 -8.40 -6.44 18.92
CA MET A 171 -8.29 -7.47 17.85
C MET A 171 -6.99 -8.30 17.99
N GLY A 172 -6.03 -7.85 18.80
CA GLY A 172 -4.74 -8.48 19.02
C GLY A 172 -3.66 -8.06 18.03
N ALA A 173 -3.73 -6.84 17.51
CA ALA A 173 -2.63 -6.25 16.77
C ALA A 173 -1.44 -5.93 17.68
N ASP A 174 -0.21 -6.07 17.16
CA ASP A 174 1.02 -5.77 17.88
C ASP A 174 1.42 -4.30 17.80
N SER A 175 0.95 -3.57 16.78
CA SER A 175 1.16 -2.13 16.62
C SER A 175 0.11 -1.50 15.70
N ILE A 176 -0.01 -0.17 15.75
CA ILE A 176 -0.89 0.61 14.89
C ILE A 176 -0.03 1.48 13.96
N CYS A 177 -0.39 1.58 12.69
CA CYS A 177 0.17 2.56 11.77
C CYS A 177 -0.88 3.63 11.42
N ILE A 178 -0.57 4.89 11.62
CA ILE A 178 -1.34 5.99 11.01
C ILE A 178 -0.87 6.10 9.57
N LYS A 179 -1.69 5.65 8.61
CA LYS A 179 -1.33 5.60 7.19
C LYS A 179 -1.95 6.75 6.41
N ASP A 180 -1.18 7.80 6.20
CA ASP A 180 -1.55 9.00 5.47
C ASP A 180 -1.03 8.95 4.03
N MET A 181 -1.81 8.35 3.14
CA MET A 181 -1.46 8.10 1.73
C MET A 181 -1.40 9.37 0.88
N ALA A 182 -2.01 10.46 1.32
CA ALA A 182 -2.14 11.67 0.54
C ALA A 182 -1.39 12.88 1.15
N GLY A 183 -0.73 12.70 2.30
CA GLY A 183 -0.05 13.79 2.99
C GLY A 183 -1.01 14.82 3.57
N LEU A 184 -2.12 14.36 4.15
CA LEU A 184 -3.20 15.20 4.69
C LEU A 184 -3.00 15.57 6.15
N LEU A 185 -2.19 14.82 6.88
CA LEU A 185 -1.97 15.02 8.31
C LEU A 185 -1.06 16.22 8.56
N LEU A 186 -1.64 17.29 9.03
CA LEU A 186 -0.92 18.52 9.34
C LEU A 186 -0.12 18.39 10.66
N PRO A 187 1.00 19.12 10.83
CA PRO A 187 1.91 18.95 11.98
C PRO A 187 1.23 19.04 13.35
N TYR A 188 0.42 20.05 13.59
CA TYR A 188 -0.28 20.22 14.87
C TYR A 188 -1.42 19.21 15.06
N LYS A 189 -2.05 18.75 13.96
CA LYS A 189 -3.03 17.66 14.02
C LYS A 189 -2.36 16.33 14.31
N ALA A 190 -1.11 16.12 13.89
CA ALA A 190 -0.32 14.97 14.28
C ALA A 190 -0.06 14.97 15.80
N THR A 191 0.26 16.13 16.39
CA THR A 191 0.41 16.23 17.86
C THR A 191 -0.86 15.80 18.60
N GLU A 192 -2.03 16.33 18.15
CA GLU A 192 -3.33 15.99 18.77
C GLU A 192 -3.66 14.49 18.62
N LEU A 193 -3.51 13.97 17.40
CA LEU A 193 -3.85 12.58 17.09
C LEU A 193 -2.93 11.58 17.79
N VAL A 194 -1.62 11.76 17.65
CA VAL A 194 -0.63 10.86 18.27
C VAL A 194 -0.77 10.89 19.80
N GLY A 195 -0.89 12.07 20.40
CA GLY A 195 -1.12 12.20 21.86
C GLY A 195 -2.35 11.43 22.31
N ALA A 196 -3.50 11.63 21.64
CA ALA A 196 -4.74 10.94 21.99
C ALA A 196 -4.66 9.41 21.80
N LEU A 197 -3.95 8.94 20.77
CA LEU A 197 -3.75 7.51 20.56
C LEU A 197 -2.82 6.91 21.64
N LYS A 198 -1.73 7.61 21.98
CA LYS A 198 -0.79 7.17 23.06
C LYS A 198 -1.48 7.08 24.42
N ASP A 199 -2.47 7.94 24.69
CA ASP A 199 -3.26 7.89 25.91
C ASP A 199 -4.31 6.75 25.88
N ALA A 200 -4.71 6.32 24.69
CA ALA A 200 -5.82 5.38 24.49
C ALA A 200 -5.42 3.91 24.39
N VAL A 201 -4.21 3.62 23.87
CA VAL A 201 -3.71 2.27 23.63
C VAL A 201 -2.29 2.08 24.15
N SER A 202 -1.93 0.84 24.46
CA SER A 202 -0.61 0.48 25.01
C SER A 202 0.39 0.03 23.93
N ILE A 203 -0.09 -0.38 22.77
CA ILE A 203 0.74 -0.87 21.67
C ILE A 203 1.45 0.27 20.92
N PRO A 204 2.60 0.02 20.31
CA PRO A 204 3.37 1.02 19.57
C PRO A 204 2.59 1.66 18.43
N ILE A 205 2.88 2.93 18.17
CA ILE A 205 2.29 3.71 17.06
C ILE A 205 3.38 4.05 16.05
N ASP A 206 3.11 3.74 14.80
CA ASP A 206 3.88 4.07 13.63
C ASP A 206 3.18 5.20 12.84
N LEU A 207 3.93 6.08 12.21
CA LEU A 207 3.39 7.10 11.32
C LEU A 207 4.02 7.01 9.93
N HIS A 208 3.16 6.75 8.95
CA HIS A 208 3.48 6.76 7.54
C HIS A 208 2.75 7.93 6.87
N THR A 209 3.46 8.86 6.25
CA THR A 209 2.85 9.94 5.47
C THR A 209 3.62 10.23 4.19
N HIS A 210 2.87 10.54 3.12
CA HIS A 210 3.44 10.97 1.84
C HIS A 210 3.74 12.46 1.84
N TYR A 211 4.73 12.88 1.05
CA TYR A 211 5.21 14.26 0.99
C TYR A 211 4.41 15.15 0.02
N THR A 212 3.32 14.65 -0.55
CA THR A 212 2.57 15.28 -1.65
C THR A 212 2.13 16.72 -1.33
N SER A 213 1.73 17.02 -0.09
CA SER A 213 1.36 18.37 0.35
C SER A 213 2.55 19.24 0.76
N GLY A 214 3.73 18.65 0.97
CA GLY A 214 4.94 19.34 1.38
C GLY A 214 5.14 19.49 2.90
N VAL A 215 4.24 18.97 3.73
CA VAL A 215 4.30 19.15 5.21
C VAL A 215 4.85 17.95 5.97
N ALA A 216 5.08 16.82 5.32
CA ALA A 216 5.32 15.54 5.96
C ALA A 216 6.52 15.53 6.93
N SER A 217 7.65 16.18 6.63
CA SER A 217 8.78 16.24 7.57
C SER A 217 8.43 17.02 8.85
N MET A 218 7.67 18.11 8.73
CA MET A 218 7.17 18.87 9.89
C MET A 218 6.15 18.04 10.68
N THR A 219 5.33 17.25 9.98
CA THR A 219 4.37 16.33 10.59
C THR A 219 5.10 15.26 11.41
N TYR A 220 6.17 14.65 10.86
CA TYR A 220 7.00 13.70 11.58
C TYR A 220 7.66 14.32 12.82
N LEU A 221 8.24 15.52 12.70
CA LEU A 221 8.82 16.22 13.85
C LEU A 221 7.79 16.35 14.98
N LYS A 222 6.59 16.83 14.65
CA LYS A 222 5.52 17.02 15.65
C LYS A 222 4.95 15.72 16.20
N ALA A 223 4.89 14.68 15.40
CA ALA A 223 4.46 13.36 15.84
C ALA A 223 5.48 12.70 16.80
N VAL A 224 6.79 12.86 16.53
CA VAL A 224 7.86 12.34 17.38
C VAL A 224 7.87 13.07 18.73
N GLU A 225 7.72 14.39 18.73
CA GLU A 225 7.56 15.17 19.95
C GLU A 225 6.32 14.76 20.78
N ALA A 226 5.24 14.29 20.10
CA ALA A 226 4.01 13.78 20.73
C ALA A 226 4.10 12.32 21.17
N GLY A 227 5.21 11.63 20.88
CA GLY A 227 5.49 10.28 21.38
C GLY A 227 5.22 9.14 20.40
N VAL A 228 5.13 9.39 19.08
CA VAL A 228 5.11 8.32 18.08
C VAL A 228 6.38 7.47 18.22
N ASP A 229 6.24 6.14 18.05
CA ASP A 229 7.34 5.20 18.31
C ASP A 229 8.17 4.92 17.06
N VAL A 230 7.53 4.97 15.86
CA VAL A 230 8.12 4.63 14.57
C VAL A 230 7.69 5.64 13.52
N ILE A 231 8.57 5.96 12.57
CA ILE A 231 8.23 6.74 11.36
C ILE A 231 8.75 6.04 10.11
N ASP A 232 7.99 6.15 9.01
CA ASP A 232 8.37 5.63 7.70
C ASP A 232 9.09 6.68 6.88
N THR A 233 10.29 6.38 6.42
CA THR A 233 11.09 7.29 5.59
C THR A 233 11.59 6.60 4.32
N ALA A 234 12.13 7.36 3.39
CA ALA A 234 12.74 6.82 2.17
C ALA A 234 14.14 7.41 1.95
N MET A 235 15.08 6.62 1.46
CA MET A 235 16.40 7.14 1.04
C MET A 235 16.23 8.30 0.07
N SER A 236 17.01 9.36 0.25
CA SER A 236 16.83 10.66 -0.42
C SER A 236 16.66 10.59 -1.95
N PRO A 237 17.30 9.71 -2.71
CA PRO A 237 17.05 9.63 -4.16
C PRO A 237 15.61 9.23 -4.52
N PHE A 238 14.93 8.49 -3.64
CA PHE A 238 13.54 8.06 -3.80
C PHE A 238 12.58 8.67 -2.75
N ALA A 239 12.97 9.78 -2.13
CA ALA A 239 12.16 10.49 -1.15
C ALA A 239 11.43 11.70 -1.78
N LEU A 240 10.58 12.35 -0.97
CA LEU A 240 9.84 13.58 -1.26
C LEU A 240 8.77 13.42 -2.36
N GLY A 241 8.13 14.51 -2.74
CA GLY A 241 7.06 14.51 -3.73
C GLY A 241 5.93 13.53 -3.39
N THR A 242 5.68 12.54 -4.22
CA THR A 242 4.67 11.51 -3.96
C THR A 242 5.16 10.37 -3.06
N SER A 243 6.42 10.40 -2.62
CA SER A 243 7.03 9.44 -1.69
C SER A 243 7.03 9.98 -0.24
N GLN A 244 7.89 9.47 0.63
CA GLN A 244 8.00 9.80 2.04
C GLN A 244 9.08 10.85 2.30
N PRO A 245 9.19 11.40 3.53
CA PRO A 245 10.34 12.20 3.96
C PRO A 245 11.66 11.46 3.82
N ALA A 246 12.73 12.20 3.52
CA ALA A 246 14.07 11.61 3.34
C ALA A 246 14.65 11.09 4.65
N THR A 247 15.14 9.84 4.64
CA THR A 247 15.71 9.16 5.80
C THR A 247 16.86 9.94 6.41
N GLU A 248 17.84 10.34 5.60
CA GLU A 248 19.04 11.05 6.06
C GLU A 248 18.71 12.40 6.71
N VAL A 249 17.68 13.08 6.15
CA VAL A 249 17.21 14.37 6.67
C VAL A 249 16.54 14.19 8.04
N MET A 250 15.69 13.19 8.19
CA MET A 250 15.02 12.92 9.47
C MET A 250 16.02 12.48 10.54
N VAL A 251 16.99 11.61 10.19
CA VAL A 251 18.06 11.20 11.10
C VAL A 251 18.86 12.41 11.60
N GLU A 252 19.28 13.31 10.71
CA GLU A 252 20.03 14.51 11.11
C GLU A 252 19.15 15.49 11.89
N THR A 253 17.84 15.56 11.60
CA THR A 253 16.88 16.40 12.36
C THR A 253 16.79 15.98 13.83
N PHE A 254 16.86 14.68 14.14
CA PHE A 254 16.77 14.18 15.52
C PHE A 254 18.11 14.06 16.24
N LYS A 255 19.22 14.24 15.54
CA LYS A 255 20.56 14.09 16.10
C LYS A 255 20.81 15.01 17.30
N GLY A 256 21.34 14.44 18.38
CA GLY A 256 21.61 15.14 19.62
C GLY A 256 20.36 15.51 20.43
N THR A 257 19.18 15.07 20.02
CA THR A 257 17.92 15.17 20.79
C THR A 257 17.62 13.88 21.54
N PRO A 258 16.61 13.85 22.42
CA PRO A 258 16.16 12.59 23.04
C PRO A 258 15.69 11.53 22.07
N TYR A 259 15.37 11.90 20.83
CA TYR A 259 14.84 11.06 19.77
C TYR A 259 15.92 10.55 18.81
N ASP A 260 17.18 10.87 19.06
CA ASP A 260 18.33 10.52 18.21
C ASP A 260 18.39 9.02 17.93
N THR A 261 18.37 8.67 16.62
CA THR A 261 18.41 7.28 16.15
C THR A 261 19.76 6.61 16.35
N GLY A 262 20.83 7.41 16.46
CA GLY A 262 22.22 6.93 16.48
C GLY A 262 22.73 6.36 15.15
N PHE A 263 22.02 6.56 14.04
CA PHE A 263 22.43 6.04 12.73
C PHE A 263 23.68 6.75 12.19
N ASP A 264 24.54 5.99 11.52
CA ASP A 264 25.73 6.51 10.83
C ASP A 264 25.34 7.22 9.54
N GLN A 265 25.42 8.56 9.53
CA GLN A 265 25.16 9.39 8.34
C GLN A 265 26.06 9.08 7.16
N LYS A 266 27.31 8.61 7.39
CA LYS A 266 28.18 8.23 6.31
C LYS A 266 27.67 6.97 5.61
N LEU A 267 27.23 5.97 6.37
CA LEU A 267 26.61 4.75 5.83
C LEU A 267 25.33 5.08 5.06
N LEU A 268 24.48 5.96 5.59
CA LEU A 268 23.28 6.42 4.89
C LEU A 268 23.62 7.12 3.57
N SER A 269 24.65 7.99 3.57
CA SER A 269 25.11 8.66 2.35
C SER A 269 25.61 7.65 1.29
N GLU A 270 26.34 6.62 1.69
CA GLU A 270 26.78 5.56 0.78
C GLU A 270 25.62 4.78 0.16
N ILE A 271 24.53 4.56 0.94
CA ILE A 271 23.30 3.93 0.44
C ILE A 271 22.58 4.87 -0.53
N ALA A 272 22.48 6.14 -0.22
CA ALA A 272 21.89 7.15 -1.11
C ALA A 272 22.65 7.25 -2.44
N ASP A 273 23.98 7.25 -2.39
CA ASP A 273 24.83 7.30 -3.59
C ASP A 273 24.63 6.07 -4.49
N TYR A 274 24.32 4.91 -3.91
CA TYR A 274 23.95 3.72 -4.68
C TYR A 274 22.64 3.91 -5.47
N PHE A 275 21.62 4.50 -4.85
CA PHE A 275 20.32 4.67 -5.49
C PHE A 275 20.27 5.87 -6.47
N ARG A 276 21.21 6.81 -6.37
CA ARG A 276 21.22 8.04 -7.19
C ARG A 276 21.28 7.74 -8.70
N PRO A 277 22.20 6.92 -9.23
CA PRO A 277 22.23 6.59 -10.65
C PRO A 277 20.97 5.86 -11.13
N ILE A 278 20.36 5.02 -10.30
CA ILE A 278 19.11 4.32 -10.63
C ILE A 278 17.97 5.34 -10.80
N ARG A 279 17.89 6.35 -9.91
CA ARG A 279 16.93 7.45 -10.02
C ARG A 279 17.17 8.29 -11.27
N ASP A 280 18.43 8.61 -11.57
CA ASP A 280 18.78 9.45 -12.71
C ASP A 280 18.45 8.74 -14.04
N GLU A 281 18.72 7.45 -14.15
CA GLU A 281 18.26 6.61 -15.27
C GLU A 281 16.72 6.62 -15.42
N ALA A 282 16.01 6.52 -14.31
CA ALA A 282 14.55 6.59 -14.32
C ALA A 282 14.02 7.95 -14.76
N LEU A 283 14.72 9.05 -14.44
CA LEU A 283 14.42 10.40 -14.93
C LEU A 283 14.67 10.51 -16.44
N ASP A 284 15.84 10.07 -16.90
CA ASP A 284 16.27 10.16 -18.29
C ASP A 284 15.38 9.31 -19.23
N SER A 285 14.94 8.15 -18.75
CA SER A 285 13.99 7.29 -19.49
C SER A 285 12.53 7.79 -19.45
N GLY A 286 12.22 8.79 -18.63
CA GLY A 286 10.86 9.29 -18.41
C GLY A 286 9.98 8.37 -17.52
N LEU A 287 10.54 7.31 -16.95
CA LEU A 287 9.85 6.44 -15.98
C LEU A 287 9.52 7.21 -14.71
N LEU A 288 10.46 8.01 -14.20
CA LEU A 288 10.20 8.98 -13.14
C LEU A 288 9.73 10.30 -13.75
N ASN A 289 8.44 10.59 -13.60
CA ASN A 289 7.91 11.87 -14.03
C ASN A 289 8.36 12.99 -13.06
N PRO A 290 9.05 14.04 -13.51
CA PRO A 290 9.49 15.16 -12.66
C PRO A 290 8.35 15.82 -11.85
N LYS A 291 7.11 15.77 -12.34
CA LYS A 291 5.94 16.29 -11.62
C LYS A 291 5.69 15.56 -10.28
N ASN A 292 6.12 14.30 -10.18
CA ASN A 292 5.98 13.51 -8.94
C ASN A 292 6.99 13.91 -7.87
N LEU A 293 8.01 14.68 -8.20
CA LEU A 293 9.01 15.18 -7.25
C LEU A 293 8.60 16.52 -6.61
N GLY A 294 7.60 17.18 -7.16
CA GLY A 294 7.08 18.43 -6.63
C GLY A 294 6.07 18.24 -5.51
N VAL A 295 5.77 19.32 -4.79
CA VAL A 295 4.69 19.36 -3.79
C VAL A 295 3.50 20.11 -4.34
N ASN A 296 2.30 19.74 -3.90
CA ASN A 296 1.06 20.38 -4.30
C ASN A 296 0.11 20.53 -3.12
N ILE A 297 0.05 21.72 -2.55
CA ILE A 297 -0.82 22.01 -1.42
C ILE A 297 -2.31 21.85 -1.73
N LYS A 298 -2.71 21.87 -3.00
CA LYS A 298 -4.09 21.56 -3.41
C LYS A 298 -4.53 20.14 -3.07
N THR A 299 -3.59 19.23 -2.78
CA THR A 299 -3.90 17.92 -2.23
C THR A 299 -4.77 18.01 -0.98
N LEU A 300 -4.57 19.01 -0.14
CA LEU A 300 -5.38 19.26 1.06
C LEU A 300 -6.83 19.66 0.73
N LEU A 301 -7.07 20.22 -0.45
CA LEU A 301 -8.41 20.62 -0.91
C LEU A 301 -9.18 19.43 -1.52
N TYR A 302 -8.53 18.67 -2.39
CA TYR A 302 -9.16 17.58 -3.13
C TYR A 302 -8.98 16.22 -2.44
N GLN A 303 -8.05 16.12 -1.49
CA GLN A 303 -7.72 14.90 -0.72
C GLN A 303 -7.31 13.72 -1.61
N VAL A 304 -6.74 14.00 -2.78
CA VAL A 304 -6.39 13.00 -3.79
C VAL A 304 -4.93 12.58 -3.66
N PRO A 305 -4.64 11.29 -3.42
CA PRO A 305 -3.28 10.77 -3.37
C PRO A 305 -2.52 10.93 -4.68
N GLY A 306 -1.19 11.03 -4.63
CA GLY A 306 -0.35 11.20 -5.82
C GLY A 306 -0.55 10.11 -6.88
N GLY A 307 -0.65 8.85 -6.46
CA GLY A 307 -0.93 7.72 -7.36
C GLY A 307 -2.29 7.83 -8.07
N MET A 308 -3.31 8.37 -7.38
CA MET A 308 -4.62 8.63 -8.00
C MET A 308 -4.53 9.75 -9.04
N LEU A 309 -3.79 10.83 -8.77
CA LEU A 309 -3.58 11.91 -9.76
C LEU A 309 -2.95 11.39 -11.04
N SER A 310 -1.93 10.53 -10.93
CA SER A 310 -1.29 9.90 -12.09
C SER A 310 -2.27 9.03 -12.88
N ASN A 311 -3.09 8.24 -12.21
CA ASN A 311 -4.11 7.41 -12.85
C ASN A 311 -5.18 8.24 -13.57
N LEU A 312 -5.68 9.32 -12.95
CA LEU A 312 -6.65 10.22 -13.57
C LEU A 312 -6.06 10.88 -14.83
N THR A 313 -4.82 11.34 -14.76
CA THR A 313 -4.12 11.92 -15.91
C THR A 313 -4.00 10.91 -17.07
N SER A 314 -3.64 9.66 -16.77
CA SER A 314 -3.53 8.60 -17.77
C SER A 314 -4.88 8.26 -18.42
N GLN A 315 -5.92 8.10 -17.60
CA GLN A 315 -7.28 7.82 -18.09
C GLN A 315 -7.81 8.94 -18.98
N LEU A 316 -7.62 10.21 -18.61
CA LEU A 316 -8.05 11.34 -19.42
C LEU A 316 -7.26 11.45 -20.73
N LYS A 317 -5.96 11.14 -20.72
CA LYS A 317 -5.14 11.10 -21.93
C LYS A 317 -5.59 10.02 -22.90
N GLU A 318 -5.92 8.82 -22.41
CA GLU A 318 -6.48 7.72 -23.22
C GLU A 318 -7.81 8.09 -23.87
N GLN A 319 -8.58 8.98 -23.24
CA GLN A 319 -9.87 9.47 -23.73
C GLN A 319 -9.76 10.79 -24.51
N HIS A 320 -8.54 11.31 -24.71
CA HIS A 320 -8.27 12.61 -25.35
C HIS A 320 -9.05 13.77 -24.70
N ALA A 321 -9.11 13.77 -23.36
CA ALA A 321 -9.91 14.69 -22.53
C ALA A 321 -9.08 15.34 -21.42
N GLU A 322 -7.80 15.63 -21.67
CA GLU A 322 -6.86 16.21 -20.68
C GLU A 322 -7.31 17.59 -20.18
N ASP A 323 -8.08 18.32 -21.00
CA ASP A 323 -8.70 19.60 -20.64
C ASP A 323 -9.72 19.48 -19.50
N LYS A 324 -10.28 18.29 -19.27
CA LYS A 324 -11.25 17.98 -18.21
C LYS A 324 -10.62 17.65 -16.85
N PHE A 325 -9.31 17.69 -16.74
CA PHE A 325 -8.62 17.28 -15.51
C PHE A 325 -9.12 18.00 -14.24
N TYR A 326 -9.29 19.32 -14.31
CA TYR A 326 -9.80 20.08 -13.16
C TYR A 326 -11.28 19.82 -12.86
N ASP A 327 -12.11 19.62 -13.87
CA ASP A 327 -13.52 19.25 -13.71
C ASP A 327 -13.62 17.90 -12.94
N VAL A 328 -12.74 16.95 -13.29
CA VAL A 328 -12.67 15.65 -12.60
C VAL A 328 -12.20 15.82 -11.16
N LEU A 329 -11.19 16.64 -10.89
CA LEU A 329 -10.73 16.90 -9.52
C LEU A 329 -11.83 17.51 -8.64
N GLU A 330 -12.69 18.36 -9.20
CA GLU A 330 -13.85 18.92 -8.49
C GLU A 330 -14.99 17.91 -8.30
N GLU A 331 -15.07 16.91 -9.16
CA GLU A 331 -16.09 15.84 -9.06
C GLU A 331 -15.69 14.75 -8.04
N VAL A 332 -14.40 14.49 -7.82
CA VAL A 332 -13.90 13.49 -6.89
C VAL A 332 -14.49 13.64 -5.46
N PRO A 333 -14.47 14.82 -4.82
CA PRO A 333 -15.07 14.99 -3.49
C PRO A 333 -16.58 14.70 -3.47
N LYS A 334 -17.28 15.01 -4.56
CA LYS A 334 -18.74 14.78 -4.67
C LYS A 334 -19.04 13.28 -4.77
N VAL A 335 -18.30 12.55 -5.62
CA VAL A 335 -18.42 11.09 -5.71
C VAL A 335 -18.03 10.43 -4.38
N ARG A 336 -16.94 10.87 -3.74
CA ARG A 336 -16.53 10.39 -2.42
C ARG A 336 -17.64 10.54 -1.38
N LYS A 337 -18.29 11.71 -1.34
CA LYS A 337 -19.42 11.98 -0.44
C LYS A 337 -20.60 11.05 -0.71
N ASP A 338 -20.95 10.84 -1.98
CA ASP A 338 -22.04 9.93 -2.37
C ASP A 338 -21.77 8.48 -1.97
N LEU A 339 -20.50 8.07 -1.98
CA LEU A 339 -20.05 6.73 -1.60
C LEU A 339 -19.75 6.57 -0.10
N GLY A 340 -20.28 7.43 0.77
CA GLY A 340 -20.16 7.31 2.23
C GLY A 340 -18.80 7.76 2.79
N GLU A 341 -18.14 8.66 2.11
CA GLU A 341 -16.85 9.29 2.49
C GLU A 341 -15.70 8.31 2.75
N PRO A 342 -15.47 7.31 1.89
CA PRO A 342 -14.33 6.39 2.11
C PRO A 342 -12.99 7.12 2.08
N PRO A 343 -11.96 6.64 2.80
CA PRO A 343 -10.58 7.05 2.56
C PRO A 343 -10.20 6.82 1.10
N LEU A 344 -9.37 7.69 0.51
CA LEU A 344 -8.89 7.52 -0.87
C LEU A 344 -7.57 6.74 -0.88
N VAL A 345 -7.67 5.45 -0.68
CA VAL A 345 -6.59 4.46 -0.75
C VAL A 345 -7.00 3.32 -1.70
N THR A 346 -6.08 2.48 -2.13
CA THR A 346 -6.43 1.35 -3.02
C THR A 346 -7.34 0.32 -2.30
N PRO A 347 -8.47 -0.11 -2.89
CA PRO A 347 -9.02 0.23 -4.21
C PRO A 347 -10.02 1.41 -4.24
N SER A 348 -10.45 1.95 -3.12
CA SER A 348 -11.49 3.01 -3.05
C SER A 348 -11.12 4.26 -3.88
N SER A 349 -9.84 4.65 -3.89
CA SER A 349 -9.36 5.76 -4.70
C SER A 349 -9.58 5.55 -6.20
N GLN A 350 -9.39 4.32 -6.68
CA GLN A 350 -9.63 3.97 -8.08
C GLN A 350 -11.12 3.97 -8.40
N ILE A 351 -11.96 3.43 -7.51
CA ILE A 351 -13.41 3.41 -7.66
C ILE A 351 -13.95 4.84 -7.76
N VAL A 352 -13.61 5.69 -6.82
CA VAL A 352 -14.03 7.11 -6.78
C VAL A 352 -13.50 7.86 -8.00
N GLY A 353 -12.22 7.68 -8.34
CA GLY A 353 -11.57 8.37 -9.44
C GLY A 353 -12.18 8.02 -10.79
N THR A 354 -12.30 6.74 -11.09
CA THR A 354 -12.89 6.27 -12.37
C THR A 354 -14.35 6.71 -12.49
N GLN A 355 -15.13 6.65 -11.41
CA GLN A 355 -16.51 7.14 -11.45
C GLN A 355 -16.58 8.66 -11.67
N ALA A 356 -15.66 9.43 -11.07
CA ALA A 356 -15.61 10.88 -11.30
C ALA A 356 -15.26 11.20 -12.77
N VAL A 357 -14.31 10.48 -13.38
CA VAL A 357 -13.99 10.61 -14.81
C VAL A 357 -15.24 10.36 -15.65
N PHE A 358 -15.98 9.26 -15.42
CA PHE A 358 -17.18 8.96 -16.19
C PHE A 358 -18.29 9.99 -15.99
N ASN A 359 -18.50 10.50 -14.77
CA ASN A 359 -19.48 11.55 -14.51
C ASN A 359 -19.20 12.80 -15.36
N VAL A 360 -17.94 13.21 -15.45
CA VAL A 360 -17.51 14.38 -16.24
C VAL A 360 -17.60 14.11 -17.73
N LEU A 361 -17.10 12.99 -18.23
CA LEU A 361 -17.08 12.68 -19.65
C LEU A 361 -18.49 12.46 -20.23
N MET A 362 -19.42 11.88 -19.44
CA MET A 362 -20.81 11.65 -19.87
C MET A 362 -21.68 12.89 -19.74
N GLY A 363 -21.21 13.97 -19.11
CA GLY A 363 -21.99 15.20 -18.86
C GLY A 363 -23.16 15.03 -17.90
N GLU A 364 -23.34 13.84 -17.34
CA GLU A 364 -24.39 13.51 -16.37
C GLU A 364 -23.84 12.54 -15.33
N ARG A 365 -24.03 12.87 -14.05
CA ARG A 365 -23.56 12.04 -12.92
C ARG A 365 -24.28 10.69 -12.88
N TYR A 366 -23.48 9.61 -12.77
CA TYR A 366 -23.96 8.23 -12.71
C TYR A 366 -24.83 7.81 -13.91
N LYS A 367 -24.61 8.39 -15.09
CA LYS A 367 -25.16 7.90 -16.36
C LYS A 367 -24.49 6.58 -16.77
N MET A 368 -23.19 6.51 -16.57
CA MET A 368 -22.40 5.30 -16.67
C MET A 368 -21.84 4.96 -15.29
N VAL A 369 -22.07 3.73 -14.84
CA VAL A 369 -21.66 3.26 -13.49
C VAL A 369 -20.78 2.04 -13.64
N THR A 370 -19.58 2.11 -13.03
CA THR A 370 -18.65 0.98 -13.07
C THR A 370 -19.17 -0.19 -12.21
N LYS A 371 -18.66 -1.38 -12.50
CA LYS A 371 -18.96 -2.57 -11.67
C LYS A 371 -18.54 -2.34 -10.23
N GLU A 372 -17.34 -1.78 -10.03
CA GLU A 372 -16.76 -1.52 -8.72
C GLU A 372 -17.58 -0.49 -7.94
N THR A 373 -18.10 0.54 -8.60
CA THR A 373 -19.05 1.51 -7.98
C THR A 373 -20.34 0.83 -7.54
N LYS A 374 -20.89 -0.09 -8.35
CA LYS A 374 -22.05 -0.88 -7.93
C LYS A 374 -21.72 -1.79 -6.76
N ASP A 375 -20.55 -2.43 -6.78
CA ASP A 375 -20.12 -3.37 -5.76
C ASP A 375 -19.89 -2.68 -4.39
N ILE A 376 -19.32 -1.46 -4.36
CA ILE A 376 -19.21 -0.70 -3.09
C ILE A 376 -20.60 -0.31 -2.56
N LEU A 377 -21.50 0.16 -3.43
CA LEU A 377 -22.88 0.52 -3.05
C LEU A 377 -23.71 -0.70 -2.59
N LEU A 378 -23.36 -1.90 -3.03
CA LEU A 378 -23.90 -3.19 -2.55
C LEU A 378 -23.25 -3.67 -1.26
N GLY A 379 -22.28 -2.94 -0.70
CA GLY A 379 -21.57 -3.31 0.54
C GLY A 379 -20.53 -4.43 0.38
N LYS A 380 -20.18 -4.81 -0.84
CA LYS A 380 -19.24 -5.92 -1.10
C LYS A 380 -17.76 -5.62 -0.74
N TYR A 381 -17.46 -4.37 -0.43
CA TYR A 381 -16.15 -3.96 0.12
C TYR A 381 -16.19 -3.77 1.63
N GLY A 382 -17.36 -3.81 2.25
CA GLY A 382 -17.56 -3.55 3.67
C GLY A 382 -18.40 -2.32 3.95
N ALA A 383 -18.42 -1.87 5.21
CA ALA A 383 -19.19 -0.72 5.67
C ALA A 383 -18.36 0.57 5.59
N THR A 384 -18.97 1.63 5.10
CA THR A 384 -18.40 2.98 5.08
C THR A 384 -18.72 3.73 6.39
N VAL A 385 -17.95 4.79 6.69
CA VAL A 385 -18.14 5.60 7.90
C VAL A 385 -19.46 6.34 7.91
N LYS A 386 -19.96 6.76 6.75
CA LYS A 386 -21.28 7.36 6.54
C LYS A 386 -22.14 6.50 5.65
N PRO A 387 -23.48 6.60 5.74
CA PRO A 387 -24.37 5.94 4.80
C PRO A 387 -24.14 6.49 3.38
N PHE A 388 -24.39 5.66 2.39
CA PHE A 388 -24.41 6.08 0.99
C PHE A 388 -25.49 7.09 0.69
N ASN A 389 -25.30 7.94 -0.31
CA ASN A 389 -26.35 8.79 -0.84
C ASN A 389 -27.48 7.89 -1.42
N GLN A 390 -28.66 7.93 -0.82
CA GLN A 390 -29.77 7.03 -1.15
C GLN A 390 -30.28 7.19 -2.60
N GLU A 391 -30.27 8.42 -3.13
CA GLU A 391 -30.66 8.66 -4.52
C GLU A 391 -29.68 8.05 -5.50
N VAL A 392 -28.37 8.24 -5.24
CA VAL A 392 -27.29 7.65 -6.03
C VAL A 392 -27.33 6.13 -5.91
N GLN A 393 -27.49 5.59 -4.71
CA GLN A 393 -27.59 4.15 -4.49
C GLN A 393 -28.74 3.56 -5.30
N LYS A 394 -29.94 4.15 -5.21
CA LYS A 394 -31.11 3.71 -5.98
C LYS A 394 -30.88 3.82 -7.50
N LYS A 395 -30.27 4.93 -7.95
CA LYS A 395 -29.94 5.11 -9.39
C LYS A 395 -28.98 4.02 -9.90
N CYS A 396 -27.98 3.64 -9.10
CA CYS A 396 -26.91 2.74 -9.52
C CYS A 396 -27.25 1.24 -9.40
N ILE A 397 -27.96 0.84 -8.33
CA ILE A 397 -28.23 -0.57 -8.02
C ILE A 397 -29.73 -0.93 -7.99
N GLY A 398 -30.63 0.04 -8.22
CA GLY A 398 -32.08 -0.18 -8.24
C GLY A 398 -32.61 -0.64 -6.88
N ASP A 399 -33.39 -1.73 -6.90
CA ASP A 399 -34.00 -2.32 -5.70
C ASP A 399 -33.12 -3.43 -5.06
N ALA A 400 -31.87 -3.59 -5.51
CA ALA A 400 -30.95 -4.55 -4.93
C ALA A 400 -30.62 -4.18 -3.48
N LYS A 401 -30.67 -5.17 -2.59
CA LYS A 401 -30.41 -4.96 -1.15
C LYS A 401 -28.91 -5.08 -0.88
N PRO A 402 -28.27 -4.04 -0.29
CA PRO A 402 -26.89 -4.14 0.14
C PRO A 402 -26.70 -5.21 1.22
N ILE A 403 -25.55 -5.86 1.20
CA ILE A 403 -25.14 -6.75 2.29
C ILE A 403 -24.69 -5.92 3.48
N THR A 404 -24.93 -6.42 4.68
CA THR A 404 -24.56 -5.77 5.95
C THR A 404 -23.59 -6.61 6.79
N CYS A 405 -23.41 -7.89 6.42
CA CYS A 405 -22.39 -8.76 7.02
C CYS A 405 -20.99 -8.42 6.49
N ARG A 406 -19.97 -9.08 7.04
CA ARG A 406 -18.62 -9.05 6.48
C ARG A 406 -18.65 -9.66 5.06
N PRO A 407 -18.13 -9.00 4.04
CA PRO A 407 -18.20 -9.51 2.66
C PRO A 407 -17.67 -10.93 2.49
N ALA A 408 -16.59 -11.28 3.18
CA ALA A 408 -15.99 -12.61 3.08
C ALA A 408 -16.85 -13.74 3.66
N ASP A 409 -17.82 -13.43 4.54
CA ASP A 409 -18.76 -14.45 5.06
C ASP A 409 -19.67 -15.04 3.98
N LEU A 410 -19.74 -14.40 2.82
CA LEU A 410 -20.51 -14.88 1.65
C LEU A 410 -19.64 -15.61 0.62
N LEU A 411 -18.35 -15.77 0.87
CA LEU A 411 -17.43 -16.46 -0.01
C LEU A 411 -17.20 -17.89 0.49
N GLU A 412 -17.31 -18.84 -0.40
CA GLU A 412 -16.90 -20.23 -0.15
C GLU A 412 -15.37 -20.34 -0.22
N ASN A 413 -14.80 -21.37 0.43
CA ASN A 413 -13.38 -21.65 0.34
C ASN A 413 -12.94 -21.83 -1.12
N GLU A 414 -11.84 -21.18 -1.50
CA GLU A 414 -11.36 -21.14 -2.88
C GLU A 414 -10.14 -22.04 -3.12
N MET A 415 -9.36 -22.40 -2.08
CA MET A 415 -8.05 -23.06 -2.23
C MET A 415 -8.11 -24.38 -3.04
N ASP A 416 -9.05 -25.29 -2.76
CA ASP A 416 -9.17 -26.56 -3.46
C ASP A 416 -9.44 -26.41 -4.97
N LYS A 417 -10.18 -25.36 -5.34
CA LYS A 417 -10.47 -25.03 -6.72
C LYS A 417 -9.24 -24.42 -7.39
N LEU A 418 -8.60 -23.46 -6.73
CA LEU A 418 -7.41 -22.78 -7.24
C LEU A 418 -6.24 -23.75 -7.45
N GLU A 419 -6.02 -24.69 -6.54
CA GLU A 419 -5.01 -25.76 -6.69
C GLU A 419 -5.23 -26.59 -7.96
N LYS A 420 -6.48 -26.96 -8.26
CA LYS A 420 -6.80 -27.68 -9.48
C LYS A 420 -6.58 -26.87 -10.76
N GLU A 421 -6.92 -25.58 -10.70
CA GLU A 421 -6.79 -24.69 -11.85
C GLU A 421 -5.33 -24.37 -12.18
N VAL A 422 -4.47 -24.20 -11.17
CA VAL A 422 -3.06 -23.88 -11.35
C VAL A 422 -2.16 -25.11 -11.60
N ALA A 423 -2.66 -26.31 -11.33
CA ALA A 423 -1.88 -27.54 -11.38
C ALA A 423 -1.02 -27.71 -12.66
N PRO A 424 -1.46 -27.33 -13.88
CA PRO A 424 -0.65 -27.45 -15.09
C PRO A 424 0.60 -26.53 -15.13
N TYR A 425 0.65 -25.51 -14.27
CA TYR A 425 1.69 -24.47 -14.26
C TYR A 425 2.49 -24.45 -12.96
N LYS A 426 2.00 -25.18 -11.92
CA LYS A 426 2.55 -25.11 -10.57
C LYS A 426 3.95 -25.74 -10.49
N GLU A 427 4.93 -24.97 -10.02
CA GLU A 427 6.31 -25.40 -9.74
C GLU A 427 6.65 -25.26 -8.25
N GLN A 428 5.96 -24.36 -7.54
CA GLN A 428 6.08 -24.15 -6.09
C GLN A 428 4.70 -23.95 -5.45
N ASP A 429 4.62 -24.15 -4.15
CA ASP A 429 3.34 -24.03 -3.43
C ASP A 429 2.72 -22.63 -3.55
N GLU A 430 3.54 -21.61 -3.60
CA GLU A 430 3.12 -20.21 -3.68
C GLU A 430 2.49 -19.82 -5.02
N ASP A 431 2.65 -20.63 -6.07
CA ASP A 431 2.08 -20.35 -7.39
C ASP A 431 0.55 -20.28 -7.36
N VAL A 432 -0.09 -21.06 -6.48
CA VAL A 432 -1.55 -21.00 -6.31
C VAL A 432 -2.00 -19.62 -5.84
N LEU A 433 -1.21 -18.97 -4.99
CA LEU A 433 -1.51 -17.63 -4.49
C LEU A 433 -1.28 -16.55 -5.55
N SER A 434 -0.22 -16.68 -6.35
CA SER A 434 0.02 -15.81 -7.49
C SER A 434 -1.13 -15.89 -8.50
N TYR A 435 -1.60 -17.11 -8.78
CA TYR A 435 -2.74 -17.35 -9.64
C TYR A 435 -4.05 -16.81 -9.04
N ALA A 436 -4.30 -17.04 -7.75
CA ALA A 436 -5.51 -16.54 -7.07
C ALA A 436 -5.66 -15.02 -7.18
N LEU A 437 -4.55 -14.29 -7.01
CA LEU A 437 -4.53 -12.83 -7.04
C LEU A 437 -4.63 -12.27 -8.45
N PHE A 438 -3.90 -12.83 -9.41
CA PHE A 438 -3.73 -12.31 -10.76
C PHE A 438 -3.74 -13.44 -11.80
N PRO A 439 -4.88 -14.12 -12.05
CA PRO A 439 -4.90 -15.37 -12.83
C PRO A 439 -4.24 -15.28 -14.20
N GLN A 440 -4.58 -14.25 -14.98
CA GLN A 440 -4.03 -14.07 -16.31
C GLN A 440 -2.54 -13.74 -16.28
N VAL A 441 -2.16 -12.77 -15.43
CA VAL A 441 -0.77 -12.30 -15.31
C VAL A 441 0.15 -13.40 -14.79
N ALA A 442 -0.31 -14.15 -13.77
CA ALA A 442 0.44 -15.29 -13.23
C ALA A 442 0.60 -16.39 -14.28
N THR A 443 -0.46 -16.74 -15.02
CA THR A 443 -0.37 -17.73 -16.11
C THR A 443 0.62 -17.31 -17.19
N ASP A 444 0.62 -16.04 -17.60
CA ASP A 444 1.57 -15.53 -18.57
C ASP A 444 3.01 -15.57 -18.04
N PHE A 445 3.20 -15.27 -16.75
CA PHE A 445 4.50 -15.40 -16.11
C PHE A 445 4.94 -16.87 -15.99
N PHE A 446 4.08 -17.78 -15.62
CA PHE A 446 4.39 -19.23 -15.50
C PHE A 446 4.84 -19.81 -16.84
N LYS A 447 4.16 -19.45 -17.93
CA LYS A 447 4.57 -19.85 -19.28
C LYS A 447 5.96 -19.29 -19.63
N TYR A 448 6.18 -18.01 -19.33
CA TYR A 448 7.49 -17.38 -19.49
C TYR A 448 8.57 -18.13 -18.70
N ARG A 449 8.36 -18.42 -17.40
CA ARG A 449 9.28 -19.16 -16.54
C ARG A 449 9.62 -20.52 -17.11
N GLN A 450 8.60 -21.30 -17.51
CA GLN A 450 8.76 -22.62 -18.12
C GLN A 450 9.54 -22.54 -19.45
N ALA A 451 9.28 -21.54 -20.28
CA ALA A 451 9.99 -21.35 -21.53
C ALA A 451 11.49 -21.03 -21.29
N GLN A 452 11.81 -20.19 -20.29
CA GLN A 452 13.18 -19.87 -19.93
C GLN A 452 13.93 -21.13 -19.42
N GLU A 453 13.30 -21.91 -18.55
CA GLU A 453 13.88 -23.15 -18.03
C GLU A 453 14.18 -24.17 -19.14
N LYS A 454 13.24 -24.32 -20.07
CA LYS A 454 13.38 -25.26 -21.20
C LYS A 454 14.17 -24.67 -22.38
N LYS A 455 14.60 -23.41 -22.30
CA LYS A 455 15.33 -22.70 -23.36
C LYS A 455 14.58 -22.65 -24.70
N VAL A 456 13.26 -22.44 -24.66
CA VAL A 456 12.40 -22.34 -25.85
C VAL A 456 11.76 -20.97 -25.95
N ASP A 457 11.31 -20.60 -27.17
CA ASP A 457 10.55 -19.36 -27.37
C ASP A 457 9.20 -19.48 -26.66
N GLU A 458 8.91 -18.55 -25.75
CA GLU A 458 7.65 -18.48 -24.99
C GLU A 458 6.42 -18.49 -25.91
N LYS A 459 6.51 -17.77 -27.04
CA LYS A 459 5.40 -17.65 -28.00
C LYS A 459 5.18 -18.90 -28.82
N ALA A 460 6.22 -19.73 -28.99
CA ALA A 460 6.16 -20.98 -29.73
C ALA A 460 5.88 -22.19 -28.83
N ALA A 461 5.97 -22.06 -27.51
CA ALA A 461 5.70 -23.14 -26.58
C ALA A 461 4.20 -23.40 -26.44
N ASP A 462 3.74 -24.60 -26.81
CA ASP A 462 2.37 -25.07 -26.55
C ASP A 462 2.33 -25.89 -25.24
N THR A 463 2.08 -25.21 -24.14
CA THR A 463 2.02 -25.83 -22.82
C THR A 463 0.83 -26.76 -22.64
N LYS A 464 -0.24 -26.63 -23.42
CA LYS A 464 -1.43 -27.49 -23.31
C LYS A 464 -1.18 -28.87 -23.91
N ASN A 465 -0.45 -28.92 -25.00
CA ASN A 465 -0.15 -30.17 -25.72
C ASN A 465 1.27 -30.71 -25.40
N GLY A 466 2.02 -30.04 -24.53
CA GLY A 466 3.39 -30.43 -24.21
C GLY A 466 4.37 -30.32 -25.37
N ALA A 467 4.01 -29.55 -26.41
CA ALA A 467 4.85 -29.33 -27.57
C ALA A 467 5.76 -28.11 -27.34
N TYR A 468 7.05 -28.36 -27.38
CA TYR A 468 8.08 -27.32 -27.27
C TYR A 468 8.93 -27.38 -28.54
N PRO A 469 8.96 -26.31 -29.37
CA PRO A 469 9.87 -26.27 -30.50
C PRO A 469 11.31 -26.33 -30.03
N VAL A 470 12.08 -27.21 -30.61
CA VAL A 470 13.51 -27.41 -30.33
C VAL A 470 14.32 -26.47 -31.21
#